data_77ff2b5ee40ad5597676c617669c28cf
#
_entry.id   77ff2b5ee40ad5597676c617669c28cf
#
_cell.length_a   1.000
_cell.length_b   1.000
_cell.length_c   1.000
_cell.angle_alpha   90.00
_cell.angle_beta   90.00
_cell.angle_gamma   90.00
#
_symmetry.space_group_name_H-M   'P 1'
#
loop_
_entity.id
_entity.type
_entity.pdbx_description
1 polymer ?
#
loop_
_entity_poly.entity_id
_entity_poly.type
_entity_poly.pdbx_seq_one_letter_code
_entity_poly.pdbx_strand_id
1 'polypeptide(L)'
;QLKSLEALKNMTAPVAKVRRNGRVQEIDATMVVPGDVVILEAGNYVPADCRLINSFNLKIEESALTGETIPSLKDSSKILKENTAMGDLCNMVFATTIVVNGHGEAIVVETGMNTRVGKIAGMIIEDESPETQIQKKLAEVGKILAIACIIICVLIFVIGIFKKIPIIEMFMTSVGLAVAAIPEGLPAIVTIMLSIGVTKMAKKNSIIRKLPAVETLGSSSVICSDKTGTLTQNKMTVTEVRNCFGRANSNERKFILELGTMCTDTTEERIQGKLCFVGEATEVAISNAAMEAGVSKSFLYDEMKRINDIPFDSKRKMMTTIHKYGNGYRIITKGAPDVLLKRCSNCYSGGQIVPIFSKKDDINEQNNQMAEKALRVIAVAYKDVEKLPEMQEMEKD
;
A
#
# COMPACT_ATOMS: atom_id res chain seq x y z
N GLN A 1 13.26 -9.04 18.61
CA GLN A 1 12.17 -9.25 17.63
C GLN A 1 10.80 -9.38 18.30
N LEU A 2 10.65 -10.13 19.41
CA LEU A 2 9.40 -10.19 20.20
C LEU A 2 9.03 -8.81 20.79
N LYS A 3 10.00 -8.06 21.31
CA LYS A 3 9.79 -6.69 21.82
C LYS A 3 9.35 -5.69 20.74
N SER A 4 9.75 -5.88 19.48
CA SER A 4 9.30 -5.02 18.37
C SER A 4 7.87 -5.36 17.94
N LEU A 5 7.46 -6.62 18.05
CA LEU A 5 6.08 -7.06 17.81
C LEU A 5 5.14 -6.63 18.96
N GLU A 6 5.61 -6.69 20.21
CA GLU A 6 4.90 -6.14 21.37
C GLU A 6 4.83 -4.61 21.31
N ALA A 7 5.88 -3.93 20.89
CA ALA A 7 5.85 -2.48 20.66
C ALA A 7 4.84 -2.10 19.56
N LEU A 8 4.73 -2.88 18.47
CA LEU A 8 3.70 -2.69 17.44
C LEU A 8 2.29 -3.01 17.95
N LYS A 9 2.13 -4.01 18.82
CA LYS A 9 0.86 -4.28 19.52
C LYS A 9 0.48 -3.20 20.52
N ASN A 10 1.46 -2.60 21.18
CA ASN A 10 1.26 -1.52 22.17
C ASN A 10 1.19 -0.13 21.53
N MET A 11 1.50 0.01 20.24
CA MET A 11 1.43 1.29 19.55
C MET A 11 0.00 1.78 19.30
N THR A 12 -1.02 0.99 19.55
CA THR A 12 -2.39 1.50 19.64
C THR A 12 -3.36 0.34 19.93
N ALA A 13 -3.88 0.27 21.12
CA ALA A 13 -5.27 -0.13 21.27
C ALA A 13 -6.06 1.10 20.80
N PRO A 14 -6.64 1.14 19.60
CA PRO A 14 -7.33 2.33 19.14
C PRO A 14 -8.55 2.52 20.02
N VAL A 15 -8.69 3.73 20.56
CA VAL A 15 -9.88 4.15 21.26
C VAL A 15 -10.98 4.37 20.21
N ALA A 16 -12.18 3.90 20.48
CA ALA A 16 -13.33 4.07 19.61
C ALA A 16 -14.36 5.01 20.26
N LYS A 17 -14.84 5.99 19.50
CA LYS A 17 -15.98 6.82 19.90
C LYS A 17 -17.27 6.11 19.51
N VAL A 18 -18.06 5.72 20.49
CA VAL A 18 -19.34 5.03 20.27
C VAL A 18 -20.49 5.78 20.90
N ARG A 19 -21.68 5.65 20.29
CA ARG A 19 -22.92 6.15 20.88
C ARG A 19 -23.71 5.00 21.48
N ARG A 20 -23.82 4.97 22.82
CA ARG A 20 -24.63 4.02 23.57
C ARG A 20 -25.66 4.77 24.42
N ASN A 21 -26.90 4.34 24.43
CA ASN A 21 -28.00 4.97 25.20
C ASN A 21 -28.11 6.49 24.95
N GLY A 22 -27.90 6.93 23.69
CA GLY A 22 -27.98 8.34 23.30
C GLY A 22 -26.78 9.20 23.72
N ARG A 23 -25.78 8.64 24.41
CA ARG A 23 -24.56 9.36 24.84
C ARG A 23 -23.33 8.87 24.08
N VAL A 24 -22.53 9.83 23.67
CA VAL A 24 -21.22 9.56 23.06
C VAL A 24 -20.20 9.29 24.17
N GLN A 25 -19.44 8.21 24.03
CA GLN A 25 -18.39 7.82 24.96
C GLN A 25 -17.19 7.26 24.21
N GLU A 26 -16.01 7.48 24.74
CA GLU A 26 -14.78 6.84 24.27
C GLU A 26 -14.59 5.52 25.01
N ILE A 27 -14.36 4.45 24.25
CA ILE A 27 -14.10 3.12 24.79
C ILE A 27 -12.88 2.52 24.10
N ASP A 28 -12.27 1.54 24.73
CA ASP A 28 -11.25 0.72 24.07
C ASP A 28 -11.87 -0.01 22.86
N ALA A 29 -11.18 -0.03 21.71
CA ALA A 29 -11.69 -0.67 20.50
C ALA A 29 -11.99 -2.16 20.69
N THR A 30 -11.32 -2.83 21.64
CA THR A 30 -11.59 -4.23 22.00
C THR A 30 -12.96 -4.43 22.66
N MET A 31 -13.57 -3.36 23.16
CA MET A 31 -14.88 -3.37 23.81
C MET A 31 -16.04 -3.04 22.87
N VAL A 32 -15.74 -2.86 21.59
CA VAL A 32 -16.73 -2.63 20.54
C VAL A 32 -17.45 -3.93 20.20
N VAL A 33 -18.77 -3.87 20.12
CA VAL A 33 -19.62 -5.05 19.83
C VAL A 33 -20.55 -4.76 18.64
N PRO A 34 -20.99 -5.80 17.92
CA PRO A 34 -21.98 -5.65 16.86
C PRO A 34 -23.24 -4.93 17.38
N GLY A 35 -23.73 -3.95 16.63
CA GLY A 35 -24.84 -3.08 16.99
C GLY A 35 -24.44 -1.75 17.63
N ASP A 36 -23.18 -1.55 18.02
CA ASP A 36 -22.69 -0.22 18.44
C ASP A 36 -22.74 0.77 17.26
N VAL A 37 -23.03 2.02 17.56
CA VAL A 37 -22.90 3.12 16.60
C VAL A 37 -21.58 3.82 16.84
N VAL A 38 -20.65 3.68 15.88
CA VAL A 38 -19.33 4.30 15.90
C VAL A 38 -19.39 5.67 15.22
N ILE A 39 -18.75 6.66 15.84
CA ILE A 39 -18.55 8.00 15.28
C ILE A 39 -17.16 8.05 14.64
N LEU A 40 -17.13 8.41 13.36
CA LEU A 40 -15.94 8.47 12.53
C LEU A 40 -15.58 9.93 12.24
N GLU A 41 -14.37 10.31 12.57
CA GLU A 41 -13.82 11.65 12.32
C GLU A 41 -12.43 11.51 11.71
N ALA A 42 -11.99 12.52 10.94
CA ALA A 42 -10.67 12.53 10.35
C ALA A 42 -9.56 12.27 11.41
N GLY A 43 -8.64 11.35 11.12
CA GLY A 43 -7.60 10.87 12.02
C GLY A 43 -7.98 9.65 12.86
N ASN A 44 -9.25 9.24 12.88
CA ASN A 44 -9.68 8.05 13.62
C ASN A 44 -9.39 6.76 12.85
N TYR A 45 -8.99 5.71 13.58
CA TYR A 45 -9.02 4.34 13.07
C TYR A 45 -10.42 3.77 13.15
N VAL A 46 -10.80 3.00 12.15
CA VAL A 46 -12.07 2.26 12.16
C VAL A 46 -11.87 1.00 13.01
N PRO A 47 -12.66 0.83 14.12
CA PRO A 47 -12.41 -0.23 15.09
C PRO A 47 -12.94 -1.60 14.69
N ALA A 48 -13.90 -1.65 13.77
CA ALA A 48 -14.60 -2.88 13.36
C ALA A 48 -15.16 -2.72 11.95
N ASP A 49 -15.67 -3.79 11.34
CA ASP A 49 -16.39 -3.68 10.08
C ASP A 49 -17.77 -3.08 10.33
N CYS A 50 -18.05 -1.93 9.69
CA CYS A 50 -19.25 -1.16 9.97
C CYS A 50 -20.00 -0.79 8.68
N ARG A 51 -21.33 -0.73 8.76
CA ARG A 51 -22.22 -0.17 7.74
C ARG A 51 -22.47 1.30 8.02
N LEU A 52 -22.22 2.17 7.07
CA LEU A 52 -22.48 3.60 7.22
C LEU A 52 -23.96 3.92 7.37
N ILE A 53 -24.29 4.73 8.36
CA ILE A 53 -25.61 5.31 8.59
C ILE A 53 -25.69 6.67 7.91
N ASN A 54 -24.66 7.50 8.13
CA ASN A 54 -24.49 8.78 7.45
C ASN A 54 -23.02 9.01 7.10
N SER A 55 -22.75 9.89 6.13
CA SER A 55 -21.40 10.24 5.70
C SER A 55 -21.39 11.64 5.09
N PHE A 56 -20.41 12.46 5.49
CA PHE A 56 -20.20 13.81 4.98
C PHE A 56 -18.76 13.95 4.49
N ASN A 57 -18.54 13.94 3.19
CA ASN A 57 -17.23 13.96 2.55
C ASN A 57 -16.23 12.95 3.13
N LEU A 58 -16.75 11.81 3.60
CA LEU A 58 -15.99 10.77 4.29
C LEU A 58 -15.08 10.07 3.30
N LYS A 59 -13.77 10.15 3.54
CA LYS A 59 -12.74 9.44 2.77
C LYS A 59 -11.95 8.54 3.71
N ILE A 60 -11.79 7.28 3.33
CA ILE A 60 -11.12 6.25 4.12
C ILE A 60 -9.91 5.73 3.34
N GLU A 61 -8.76 5.65 3.98
CA GLU A 61 -7.60 4.96 3.46
C GLU A 61 -7.75 3.46 3.74
N GLU A 62 -7.91 2.69 2.67
CA GLU A 62 -8.13 1.24 2.71
C GLU A 62 -6.98 0.46 2.06
N SER A 63 -5.82 1.07 1.92
CA SER A 63 -4.65 0.50 1.21
C SER A 63 -4.23 -0.86 1.75
N ALA A 64 -4.36 -1.09 3.06
CA ALA A 64 -4.05 -2.38 3.69
C ALA A 64 -4.97 -3.54 3.22
N LEU A 65 -6.17 -3.23 2.72
CA LEU A 65 -7.16 -4.21 2.28
C LEU A 65 -7.30 -4.27 0.76
N THR A 66 -7.21 -3.13 0.10
CA THR A 66 -7.44 -3.01 -1.36
C THR A 66 -6.14 -2.90 -2.16
N GLY A 67 -5.02 -2.56 -1.51
CA GLY A 67 -3.76 -2.22 -2.15
C GLY A 67 -3.76 -0.83 -2.83
N GLU A 68 -4.89 -0.11 -2.84
CA GLU A 68 -5.00 1.20 -3.46
C GLU A 68 -4.66 2.30 -2.46
N THR A 69 -3.75 3.20 -2.83
CA THR A 69 -3.28 4.30 -1.96
C THR A 69 -4.15 5.53 -2.00
N ILE A 70 -5.09 5.59 -2.96
CA ILE A 70 -6.03 6.71 -3.05
C ILE A 70 -7.17 6.46 -2.07
N PRO A 71 -7.44 7.39 -1.14
CA PRO A 71 -8.55 7.24 -0.20
C PRO A 71 -9.89 7.05 -0.90
N SER A 72 -10.63 6.03 -0.48
CA SER A 72 -11.95 5.70 -1.01
C SER A 72 -13.00 6.66 -0.49
N LEU A 73 -13.77 7.28 -1.40
CA LEU A 73 -14.92 8.11 -1.01
C LEU A 73 -16.08 7.21 -0.58
N LYS A 74 -16.59 7.45 0.61
CA LYS A 74 -17.70 6.69 1.20
C LYS A 74 -19.03 7.42 1.07
N ASP A 75 -20.10 6.65 0.79
CA ASP A 75 -21.44 7.16 0.57
C ASP A 75 -22.48 6.25 1.24
N SER A 76 -23.06 6.72 2.32
CA SER A 76 -24.05 5.98 3.12
C SER A 76 -25.36 5.71 2.36
N SER A 77 -25.71 6.55 1.38
CA SER A 77 -26.98 6.50 0.66
C SER A 77 -27.05 5.37 -0.38
N LYS A 78 -25.89 4.83 -0.79
CA LYS A 78 -25.84 3.82 -1.84
C LYS A 78 -26.27 2.44 -1.34
N ILE A 79 -27.11 1.80 -2.13
CA ILE A 79 -27.48 0.39 -1.97
C ILE A 79 -26.70 -0.39 -3.04
N LEU A 80 -25.87 -1.31 -2.60
CA LEU A 80 -24.98 -2.10 -3.44
C LEU A 80 -25.53 -3.51 -3.63
N LYS A 81 -25.10 -4.17 -4.71
CA LYS A 81 -25.44 -5.58 -5.00
C LYS A 81 -24.66 -6.49 -4.05
N GLU A 82 -25.19 -7.68 -3.77
CA GLU A 82 -24.61 -8.68 -2.86
C GLU A 82 -23.18 -9.08 -3.22
N ASN A 83 -22.86 -9.16 -4.51
CA ASN A 83 -21.53 -9.54 -5.02
C ASN A 83 -20.65 -8.35 -5.44
N THR A 84 -20.83 -7.19 -4.80
CA THR A 84 -19.96 -6.03 -5.07
C THR A 84 -18.54 -6.31 -4.59
N ALA A 85 -17.54 -6.01 -5.43
CA ALA A 85 -16.13 -6.17 -5.07
C ALA A 85 -15.76 -5.28 -3.86
N MET A 86 -14.81 -5.75 -3.06
CA MET A 86 -14.45 -5.10 -1.80
C MET A 86 -14.05 -3.63 -1.96
N GLY A 87 -13.27 -3.30 -2.98
CA GLY A 87 -12.86 -1.93 -3.29
C GLY A 87 -14.01 -0.99 -3.68
N ASP A 88 -15.15 -1.55 -4.11
CA ASP A 88 -16.33 -0.79 -4.54
C ASP A 88 -17.40 -0.66 -3.43
N LEU A 89 -17.15 -1.23 -2.23
CA LEU A 89 -18.06 -1.15 -1.09
C LEU A 89 -18.03 0.24 -0.45
N CYS A 90 -18.56 1.23 -1.18
CA CYS A 90 -18.56 2.62 -0.73
C CYS A 90 -19.50 2.92 0.46
N ASN A 91 -20.40 1.99 0.82
CA ASN A 91 -21.34 2.13 1.93
C ASN A 91 -20.91 1.41 3.21
N MET A 92 -19.70 0.82 3.21
CA MET A 92 -19.09 0.17 4.35
C MET A 92 -17.70 0.74 4.64
N VAL A 93 -17.27 0.59 5.89
CA VAL A 93 -15.93 0.88 6.37
C VAL A 93 -15.39 -0.34 7.11
N PHE A 94 -14.10 -0.57 7.06
CA PHE A 94 -13.48 -1.81 7.51
C PHE A 94 -12.51 -1.59 8.67
N ALA A 95 -12.39 -2.58 9.53
CA ALA A 95 -11.45 -2.57 10.64
C ALA A 95 -10.01 -2.26 10.16
N THR A 96 -9.23 -1.54 10.97
CA THR A 96 -7.83 -1.14 10.74
C THR A 96 -7.59 -0.10 9.64
N THR A 97 -8.63 0.39 8.99
CA THR A 97 -8.55 1.51 8.04
C THR A 97 -8.59 2.86 8.74
N ILE A 98 -8.15 3.93 8.06
CA ILE A 98 -8.02 5.27 8.66
C ILE A 98 -8.94 6.25 7.94
N VAL A 99 -9.67 7.06 8.71
CA VAL A 99 -10.44 8.20 8.20
C VAL A 99 -9.48 9.33 7.86
N VAL A 100 -9.33 9.66 6.58
CA VAL A 100 -8.43 10.75 6.13
C VAL A 100 -9.14 12.07 5.99
N ASN A 101 -10.45 12.05 5.73
CA ASN A 101 -11.23 13.28 5.58
C ASN A 101 -12.71 13.07 5.90
N GLY A 102 -13.40 14.13 6.30
CA GLY A 102 -14.82 14.11 6.57
C GLY A 102 -15.19 13.47 7.89
N HIS A 103 -16.47 13.19 8.05
CA HIS A 103 -17.01 12.53 9.24
C HIS A 103 -18.27 11.72 8.90
N GLY A 104 -18.64 10.80 9.78
CA GLY A 104 -19.83 9.97 9.61
C GLY A 104 -20.17 9.13 10.84
N GLU A 105 -21.27 8.42 10.74
CA GLU A 105 -21.71 7.44 11.73
C GLU A 105 -21.93 6.09 11.08
N ALA A 106 -21.50 5.04 11.74
CA ALA A 106 -21.60 3.69 11.23
C ALA A 106 -22.03 2.71 12.32
N ILE A 107 -22.84 1.74 11.95
CA ILE A 107 -23.22 0.64 12.83
C ILE A 107 -22.26 -0.52 12.67
N VAL A 108 -21.76 -1.05 13.77
CA VAL A 108 -20.87 -2.22 13.79
C VAL A 108 -21.62 -3.46 13.36
N VAL A 109 -21.07 -4.17 12.38
CA VAL A 109 -21.65 -5.41 11.84
C VAL A 109 -20.84 -6.62 12.28
N GLU A 110 -19.50 -6.58 12.12
CA GLU A 110 -18.60 -7.67 12.45
C GLU A 110 -17.41 -7.15 13.27
N THR A 111 -16.92 -7.96 14.23
CA THR A 111 -15.79 -7.63 15.10
C THR A 111 -14.78 -8.76 15.16
N GLY A 112 -13.55 -8.48 15.59
CA GLY A 112 -12.48 -9.46 15.82
C GLY A 112 -12.18 -10.33 14.60
N MET A 113 -12.13 -11.64 14.78
CA MET A 113 -11.83 -12.60 13.71
C MET A 113 -12.89 -12.70 12.61
N ASN A 114 -14.10 -12.18 12.87
CA ASN A 114 -15.17 -12.15 11.86
C ASN A 114 -15.02 -10.99 10.89
N THR A 115 -14.23 -9.96 11.20
CA THR A 115 -13.95 -8.85 10.30
C THR A 115 -13.20 -9.33 9.06
N ARG A 116 -13.16 -8.51 8.01
CA ARG A 116 -12.40 -8.82 6.78
C ARG A 116 -10.91 -9.07 7.09
N VAL A 117 -10.31 -8.21 7.91
CA VAL A 117 -8.92 -8.38 8.35
C VAL A 117 -8.76 -9.63 9.22
N GLY A 118 -9.71 -9.91 10.11
CA GLY A 118 -9.71 -11.10 10.94
C GLY A 118 -9.76 -12.39 10.12
N LYS A 119 -10.60 -12.44 9.09
CA LYS A 119 -10.68 -13.59 8.15
C LYS A 119 -9.35 -13.81 7.40
N ILE A 120 -8.71 -12.72 6.94
CA ILE A 120 -7.38 -12.79 6.32
C ILE A 120 -6.34 -13.32 7.31
N ALA A 121 -6.35 -12.80 8.54
CA ALA A 121 -5.45 -13.27 9.60
C ALA A 121 -5.66 -14.75 9.93
N GLY A 122 -6.92 -15.22 9.97
CA GLY A 122 -7.28 -16.62 10.14
C GLY A 122 -6.69 -17.53 9.07
N MET A 123 -6.81 -17.15 7.80
CA MET A 123 -6.22 -17.90 6.68
C MET A 123 -4.69 -18.01 6.78
N ILE A 124 -4.02 -17.00 7.34
CA ILE A 124 -2.56 -17.01 7.53
C ILE A 124 -2.15 -17.92 8.71
N ILE A 125 -3.00 -17.99 9.75
CA ILE A 125 -2.73 -18.79 10.96
C ILE A 125 -2.97 -20.28 10.69
N GLU A 126 -4.02 -20.63 9.93
CA GLU A 126 -4.38 -22.01 9.59
C GLU A 126 -3.41 -22.68 8.62
N ASP A 127 -2.56 -21.90 7.96
CA ASP A 127 -1.54 -22.44 7.05
C ASP A 127 -0.39 -23.05 7.87
N GLU A 128 -0.60 -24.28 8.38
CA GLU A 128 0.50 -25.17 8.79
C GLU A 128 1.43 -25.28 7.58
N SER A 129 2.69 -24.91 7.77
CA SER A 129 3.67 -24.93 6.68
C SER A 129 3.70 -26.31 6.05
N PRO A 130 3.24 -26.49 4.80
CA PRO A 130 3.22 -27.81 4.18
C PRO A 130 4.65 -28.36 4.12
N GLU A 131 4.78 -29.67 4.28
CA GLU A 131 6.07 -30.34 4.09
C GLU A 131 6.65 -29.99 2.73
N THR A 132 7.94 -29.69 2.71
CA THR A 132 8.63 -29.34 1.47
C THR A 132 8.74 -30.53 0.52
N GLN A 133 8.91 -30.28 -0.76
CA GLN A 133 9.09 -31.34 -1.78
C GLN A 133 10.30 -32.24 -1.46
N ILE A 134 11.39 -31.65 -0.94
CA ILE A 134 12.59 -32.40 -0.51
C ILE A 134 12.26 -33.30 0.68
N GLN A 135 11.53 -32.82 1.68
CA GLN A 135 11.11 -33.59 2.83
C GLN A 135 10.27 -34.79 2.40
N LYS A 136 9.29 -34.63 1.52
CA LYS A 136 8.46 -35.69 0.97
C LYS A 136 9.30 -36.74 0.21
N LYS A 137 10.18 -36.28 -0.69
CA LYS A 137 11.07 -37.19 -1.44
C LYS A 137 12.05 -37.94 -0.52
N LEU A 138 12.59 -37.28 0.52
CA LEU A 138 13.47 -37.92 1.48
C LEU A 138 12.73 -38.96 2.32
N ALA A 139 11.48 -38.70 2.71
CA ALA A 139 10.65 -39.69 3.41
C ALA A 139 10.37 -40.92 2.52
N GLU A 140 10.09 -40.72 1.22
CA GLU A 140 9.95 -41.81 0.25
C GLU A 140 11.24 -42.64 0.12
N VAL A 141 12.38 -41.98 -0.10
CA VAL A 141 13.69 -42.67 -0.20
C VAL A 141 13.99 -43.43 1.11
N GLY A 142 13.76 -42.77 2.26
CA GLY A 142 13.92 -43.39 3.57
C GLY A 142 13.06 -44.65 3.73
N LYS A 143 11.79 -44.62 3.28
CA LYS A 143 10.88 -45.75 3.30
C LYS A 143 11.37 -46.90 2.40
N ILE A 144 11.83 -46.61 1.19
CA ILE A 144 12.37 -47.60 0.25
C ILE A 144 13.61 -48.25 0.85
N LEU A 145 14.55 -47.47 1.41
CA LEU A 145 15.76 -47.98 2.04
C LEU A 145 15.44 -48.86 3.27
N ALA A 146 14.49 -48.45 4.10
CA ALA A 146 14.06 -49.23 5.26
C ALA A 146 13.49 -50.60 4.85
N ILE A 147 12.63 -50.64 3.82
CA ILE A 147 12.08 -51.89 3.29
C ILE A 147 13.19 -52.76 2.71
N ALA A 148 14.08 -52.20 1.91
CA ALA A 148 15.22 -52.93 1.32
C ALA A 148 16.13 -53.52 2.43
N CYS A 149 16.42 -52.74 3.48
CA CYS A 149 17.21 -53.19 4.62
C CYS A 149 16.54 -54.36 5.36
N ILE A 150 15.22 -54.25 5.62
CA ILE A 150 14.46 -55.36 6.27
C ILE A 150 14.55 -56.64 5.43
N ILE A 151 14.38 -56.54 4.10
CA ILE A 151 14.48 -57.68 3.20
C ILE A 151 15.88 -58.31 3.28
N ILE A 152 16.94 -57.50 3.24
CA ILE A 152 18.33 -57.99 3.35
C ILE A 152 18.57 -58.64 4.73
N CYS A 153 18.11 -58.03 5.80
CA CYS A 153 18.24 -58.61 7.16
C CYS A 153 17.53 -59.96 7.28
N VAL A 154 16.33 -60.10 6.72
CA VAL A 154 15.59 -61.37 6.69
C VAL A 154 16.35 -62.42 5.86
N LEU A 155 16.88 -62.07 4.71
CA LEU A 155 17.69 -62.95 3.86
C LEU A 155 18.94 -63.44 4.60
N ILE A 156 19.69 -62.55 5.25
CA ILE A 156 20.88 -62.89 6.03
C ILE A 156 20.51 -63.83 7.20
N PHE A 157 19.41 -63.52 7.90
CA PHE A 157 18.92 -64.30 8.97
C PHE A 157 18.57 -65.74 8.52
N VAL A 158 17.83 -65.90 7.43
CA VAL A 158 17.48 -67.19 6.82
C VAL A 158 18.72 -67.94 6.37
N ILE A 159 19.67 -67.33 5.70
CA ILE A 159 20.94 -68.01 5.28
C ILE A 159 21.74 -68.46 6.50
N GLY A 160 21.77 -67.68 7.58
CA GLY A 160 22.45 -68.06 8.83
C GLY A 160 21.85 -69.32 9.49
N ILE A 161 20.52 -69.46 9.50
CA ILE A 161 19.84 -70.67 9.97
C ILE A 161 20.25 -71.86 9.15
N PHE A 162 20.29 -71.79 7.82
CA PHE A 162 20.74 -72.86 6.96
C PHE A 162 22.21 -73.28 7.24
N LYS A 163 23.05 -72.30 7.61
CA LYS A 163 24.46 -72.55 8.00
C LYS A 163 24.62 -73.04 9.43
N LYS A 164 23.52 -73.30 10.15
CA LYS A 164 23.51 -73.81 11.55
C LYS A 164 24.20 -72.83 12.53
N ILE A 165 24.21 -71.58 12.30
CA ILE A 165 24.71 -70.56 13.24
C ILE A 165 23.66 -70.37 14.35
N PRO A 166 24.08 -70.10 15.61
CA PRO A 166 23.12 -69.90 16.72
C PRO A 166 22.13 -68.74 16.39
N ILE A 167 20.84 -69.00 16.62
CA ILE A 167 19.75 -68.06 16.25
C ILE A 167 19.93 -66.70 16.90
N ILE A 168 20.39 -66.63 18.15
CA ILE A 168 20.64 -65.42 18.91
C ILE A 168 21.75 -64.59 18.25
N GLU A 169 22.82 -65.22 17.82
CA GLU A 169 23.95 -64.52 17.16
C GLU A 169 23.53 -63.96 15.81
N MET A 170 22.76 -64.67 15.02
CA MET A 170 22.22 -64.23 13.75
C MET A 170 21.19 -63.09 13.91
N PHE A 171 20.37 -63.18 14.95
CA PHE A 171 19.42 -62.12 15.28
C PHE A 171 20.16 -60.80 15.62
N MET A 172 21.15 -60.87 16.51
CA MET A 172 21.96 -59.72 16.90
C MET A 172 22.73 -59.13 15.71
N THR A 173 23.27 -59.97 14.83
CA THR A 173 23.96 -59.53 13.61
C THR A 173 22.99 -58.83 12.63
N SER A 174 21.79 -59.41 12.43
CA SER A 174 20.77 -58.81 11.55
C SER A 174 20.24 -57.50 12.08
N VAL A 175 20.01 -57.38 13.38
CA VAL A 175 19.59 -56.15 14.02
C VAL A 175 20.69 -55.09 13.94
N GLY A 176 21.97 -55.48 14.21
CA GLY A 176 23.10 -54.57 14.09
C GLY A 176 23.26 -54.03 12.67
N LEU A 177 23.05 -54.87 11.64
CA LEU A 177 23.08 -54.43 10.24
C LEU A 177 21.91 -53.51 9.92
N ALA A 178 20.70 -53.80 10.44
CA ALA A 178 19.53 -52.94 10.25
C ALA A 178 19.74 -51.53 10.81
N VAL A 179 20.30 -51.44 12.03
CA VAL A 179 20.63 -50.11 12.64
C VAL A 179 21.72 -49.39 11.87
N ALA A 180 22.78 -50.07 11.44
CA ALA A 180 23.87 -49.49 10.68
C ALA A 180 23.44 -48.97 9.31
N ALA A 181 22.37 -49.50 8.74
CA ALA A 181 21.85 -49.11 7.43
C ALA A 181 20.91 -47.90 7.47
N ILE A 182 20.55 -47.40 8.65
CA ILE A 182 19.70 -46.21 8.78
C ILE A 182 20.51 -44.97 8.42
N PRO A 183 20.10 -44.18 7.40
CA PRO A 183 20.84 -43.01 6.97
C PRO A 183 20.54 -41.77 7.87
N GLU A 184 21.07 -41.81 9.11
CA GLU A 184 20.82 -40.77 10.12
C GLU A 184 21.33 -39.37 9.71
N GLY A 185 22.30 -39.29 8.79
CA GLY A 185 22.87 -38.04 8.30
C GLY A 185 21.98 -37.24 7.32
N LEU A 186 20.98 -37.86 6.69
CA LEU A 186 20.18 -37.24 5.64
C LEU A 186 19.42 -35.99 6.12
N PRO A 187 18.69 -35.96 7.25
CA PRO A 187 18.01 -34.77 7.74
C PRO A 187 18.98 -33.64 8.13
N ALA A 188 20.15 -34.02 8.67
CA ALA A 188 21.17 -33.06 9.07
C ALA A 188 21.75 -32.34 7.83
N ILE A 189 22.08 -33.06 6.74
CA ILE A 189 22.59 -32.47 5.51
C ILE A 189 21.60 -31.48 4.91
N VAL A 190 20.30 -31.80 4.86
CA VAL A 190 19.26 -30.91 4.36
C VAL A 190 19.17 -29.62 5.19
N THR A 191 19.19 -29.76 6.51
CA THR A 191 19.16 -28.60 7.42
C THR A 191 20.36 -27.67 7.20
N ILE A 192 21.56 -28.25 7.03
CA ILE A 192 22.78 -27.48 6.74
C ILE A 192 22.66 -26.77 5.39
N MET A 193 22.20 -27.44 4.34
CA MET A 193 22.02 -26.83 3.01
C MET A 193 21.01 -25.69 3.04
N LEU A 194 19.88 -25.88 3.71
CA LEU A 194 18.87 -24.81 3.88
C LEU A 194 19.44 -23.64 4.69
N SER A 195 20.24 -23.88 5.74
CA SER A 195 20.90 -22.82 6.52
C SER A 195 21.90 -22.00 5.69
N ILE A 196 22.64 -22.65 4.80
CA ILE A 196 23.52 -21.96 3.85
C ILE A 196 22.68 -21.09 2.89
N GLY A 197 21.55 -21.61 2.40
CA GLY A 197 20.60 -20.90 1.57
C GLY A 197 20.06 -19.64 2.27
N VAL A 198 19.59 -19.77 3.52
CA VAL A 198 19.15 -18.64 4.36
C VAL A 198 20.24 -17.58 4.51
N THR A 199 21.49 -18.00 4.76
CA THR A 199 22.62 -17.09 4.93
C THR A 199 22.87 -16.30 3.64
N LYS A 200 22.78 -16.94 2.47
CA LYS A 200 22.95 -16.27 1.17
C LYS A 200 21.80 -15.28 0.90
N MET A 201 20.56 -15.64 1.26
CA MET A 201 19.40 -14.77 1.09
C MET A 201 19.42 -13.58 2.05
N ALA A 202 19.84 -13.79 3.30
CA ALA A 202 20.03 -12.73 4.28
C ALA A 202 21.04 -11.67 3.81
N LYS A 203 22.13 -12.09 3.13
CA LYS A 203 23.08 -11.17 2.48
C LYS A 203 22.47 -10.34 1.34
N LYS A 204 21.32 -10.77 0.81
CA LYS A 204 20.53 -10.06 -0.20
C LYS A 204 19.35 -9.27 0.43
N ASN A 205 19.42 -9.00 1.73
CA ASN A 205 18.38 -8.29 2.50
C ASN A 205 17.01 -9.00 2.54
N SER A 206 16.98 -10.31 2.29
CA SER A 206 15.75 -11.10 2.40
C SER A 206 15.56 -11.58 3.84
N ILE A 207 14.37 -11.40 4.39
CA ILE A 207 14.00 -11.87 5.74
C ILE A 207 13.34 -13.23 5.62
N ILE A 208 14.05 -14.28 6.04
CA ILE A 208 13.54 -15.65 6.04
C ILE A 208 13.07 -16.02 7.45
N ARG A 209 11.79 -16.31 7.60
CA ARG A 209 11.20 -16.72 8.89
C ARG A 209 11.23 -18.22 9.13
N LYS A 210 11.10 -19.02 8.07
CA LYS A 210 11.07 -20.49 8.14
C LYS A 210 12.06 -21.09 7.14
N LEU A 211 12.85 -22.08 7.54
CA LEU A 211 13.84 -22.76 6.68
C LEU A 211 13.23 -23.33 5.39
N PRO A 212 12.04 -23.98 5.43
CA PRO A 212 11.39 -24.50 4.23
C PRO A 212 11.09 -23.46 3.15
N ALA A 213 10.92 -22.18 3.51
CA ALA A 213 10.63 -21.10 2.55
C ALA A 213 11.73 -20.92 1.49
N VAL A 214 12.98 -21.25 1.82
CA VAL A 214 14.12 -21.18 0.87
C VAL A 214 13.95 -22.20 -0.25
N GLU A 215 13.52 -23.42 0.07
CA GLU A 215 13.27 -24.48 -0.90
C GLU A 215 12.06 -24.12 -1.78
N THR A 216 10.96 -23.70 -1.15
CA THR A 216 9.73 -23.32 -1.87
C THR A 216 10.01 -22.20 -2.88
N LEU A 217 10.79 -21.19 -2.48
CA LEU A 217 11.17 -20.11 -3.39
C LEU A 217 12.03 -20.62 -4.55
N GLY A 218 12.98 -21.51 -4.29
CA GLY A 218 13.85 -22.09 -5.31
C GLY A 218 13.16 -23.02 -6.30
N SER A 219 12.04 -23.63 -5.91
CA SER A 219 11.25 -24.55 -6.74
C SER A 219 9.99 -23.92 -7.35
N SER A 220 9.75 -22.63 -7.09
CA SER A 220 8.57 -21.94 -7.61
C SER A 220 8.69 -21.71 -9.12
N SER A 221 7.65 -22.11 -9.87
CA SER A 221 7.51 -21.86 -11.31
C SER A 221 6.69 -20.60 -11.61
N VAL A 222 5.90 -20.10 -10.64
CA VAL A 222 5.06 -18.93 -10.76
C VAL A 222 5.26 -18.03 -9.55
N ILE A 223 5.46 -16.74 -9.79
CA ILE A 223 5.60 -15.71 -8.76
C ILE A 223 4.44 -14.73 -8.91
N CYS A 224 3.57 -14.67 -7.90
CA CYS A 224 2.53 -13.64 -7.79
C CYS A 224 3.05 -12.51 -6.92
N SER A 225 3.16 -11.31 -7.47
CA SER A 225 3.67 -10.14 -6.75
C SER A 225 2.63 -9.03 -6.74
N ASP A 226 2.44 -8.42 -5.57
CA ASP A 226 1.68 -7.18 -5.47
C ASP A 226 2.47 -6.04 -6.12
N LYS A 227 1.75 -5.06 -6.66
CA LYS A 227 2.35 -3.86 -7.27
C LYS A 227 2.78 -2.86 -6.20
N THR A 228 1.84 -2.50 -5.32
CA THR A 228 1.98 -1.35 -4.43
C THR A 228 2.78 -1.71 -3.16
N GLY A 229 3.88 -1.01 -2.91
CA GLY A 229 4.75 -1.28 -1.76
C GLY A 229 5.66 -2.51 -1.90
N THR A 230 5.48 -3.32 -2.96
CA THR A 230 6.30 -4.50 -3.28
C THR A 230 7.17 -4.24 -4.51
N LEU A 231 6.56 -4.03 -5.68
CA LEU A 231 7.28 -3.65 -6.90
C LEU A 231 7.56 -2.15 -6.94
N THR A 232 6.78 -1.36 -6.24
CA THR A 232 6.93 0.08 -6.08
C THR A 232 7.20 0.44 -4.63
N GLN A 233 7.75 1.62 -4.39
CA GLN A 233 8.05 2.11 -3.04
C GLN A 233 6.84 2.77 -2.35
N ASN A 234 5.66 2.71 -2.94
CA ASN A 234 4.48 3.47 -2.50
C ASN A 234 4.77 4.96 -2.31
N LYS A 235 5.64 5.52 -3.14
CA LYS A 235 6.08 6.91 -3.09
C LYS A 235 5.98 7.51 -4.47
N MET A 236 5.21 8.59 -4.57
CA MET A 236 5.16 9.39 -5.79
C MET A 236 6.33 10.36 -5.83
N THR A 237 6.92 10.55 -7.01
CA THR A 237 7.99 11.53 -7.25
C THR A 237 7.79 12.21 -8.58
N VAL A 238 8.10 13.51 -8.67
CA VAL A 238 8.07 14.25 -9.93
C VAL A 238 9.31 13.88 -10.74
N THR A 239 9.13 13.15 -11.83
CA THR A 239 10.21 12.71 -12.73
C THR A 239 10.51 13.70 -13.83
N GLU A 240 9.48 14.29 -14.45
CA GLU A 240 9.61 15.26 -15.53
C GLU A 240 8.70 16.47 -15.29
N VAL A 241 9.16 17.65 -15.69
CA VAL A 241 8.36 18.86 -15.79
C VAL A 241 8.51 19.40 -17.20
N ARG A 242 7.40 19.64 -17.88
CA ARG A 242 7.34 20.12 -19.27
C ARG A 242 6.50 21.38 -19.39
N ASN A 243 6.76 22.16 -20.40
CA ASN A 243 5.95 23.28 -20.86
C ASN A 243 5.43 23.02 -22.28
N CYS A 244 4.80 23.98 -22.92
CA CYS A 244 4.27 23.84 -24.27
C CYS A 244 5.33 23.64 -25.38
N PHE A 245 6.62 23.84 -25.08
CA PHE A 245 7.74 23.66 -26.02
C PHE A 245 8.56 22.40 -25.73
N GLY A 246 8.27 21.66 -24.67
CA GLY A 246 8.98 20.45 -24.30
C GLY A 246 9.46 20.46 -22.85
N ARG A 247 10.65 19.92 -22.58
CA ARG A 247 11.19 19.85 -21.24
C ARG A 247 11.51 21.24 -20.69
N ALA A 248 10.95 21.59 -19.55
CA ALA A 248 11.16 22.86 -18.88
C ALA A 248 12.62 23.04 -18.44
N ASN A 249 13.17 24.24 -18.64
CA ASN A 249 14.47 24.63 -18.09
C ASN A 249 14.37 24.84 -16.56
N SER A 250 15.49 25.10 -15.88
CA SER A 250 15.52 25.21 -14.41
C SER A 250 14.58 26.27 -13.85
N ASN A 251 14.49 27.44 -14.50
CA ASN A 251 13.64 28.55 -14.04
C ASN A 251 12.16 28.27 -14.29
N GLU A 252 11.83 27.70 -15.44
CA GLU A 252 10.47 27.29 -15.79
C GLU A 252 10.00 26.15 -14.89
N ARG A 253 10.88 25.15 -14.66
CA ARG A 253 10.61 24.06 -13.72
C ARG A 253 10.28 24.61 -12.34
N LYS A 254 11.08 25.56 -11.84
CA LYS A 254 10.86 26.21 -10.54
C LYS A 254 9.50 26.88 -10.51
N PHE A 255 9.17 27.70 -11.51
CA PHE A 255 7.90 28.42 -11.59
C PHE A 255 6.68 27.48 -11.65
N ILE A 256 6.76 26.40 -12.46
CA ILE A 256 5.67 25.42 -12.55
C ILE A 256 5.47 24.72 -11.20
N LEU A 257 6.55 24.38 -10.50
CA LEU A 257 6.51 23.74 -9.19
C LEU A 257 6.03 24.70 -8.08
N GLU A 258 6.34 26.00 -8.16
CA GLU A 258 5.77 27.03 -7.30
C GLU A 258 4.25 27.06 -7.40
N LEU A 259 3.73 27.18 -8.62
CA LEU A 259 2.28 27.17 -8.85
C LEU A 259 1.65 25.84 -8.41
N GLY A 260 2.29 24.71 -8.75
CA GLY A 260 1.82 23.39 -8.38
C GLY A 260 1.72 23.21 -6.86
N THR A 261 2.74 23.65 -6.11
CA THR A 261 2.78 23.57 -4.65
C THR A 261 1.76 24.49 -3.99
N MET A 262 1.54 25.68 -4.51
CA MET A 262 0.50 26.59 -4.01
C MET A 262 -0.91 26.00 -4.14
N CYS A 263 -1.13 25.16 -5.14
CA CYS A 263 -2.40 24.45 -5.34
C CYS A 263 -2.37 23.05 -4.71
N THR A 264 -1.92 22.93 -3.44
CA THR A 264 -1.93 21.68 -2.65
C THR A 264 -2.45 21.92 -1.25
N ASP A 265 -2.97 20.85 -0.62
CA ASP A 265 -3.39 20.82 0.78
C ASP A 265 -2.32 20.21 1.71
N THR A 266 -1.08 20.06 1.23
CA THR A 266 0.02 19.52 2.03
C THR A 266 0.39 20.46 3.18
N THR A 267 0.68 19.89 4.34
CA THR A 267 1.22 20.59 5.51
C THR A 267 2.70 20.27 5.69
N GLU A 268 3.45 21.26 6.21
CA GLU A 268 4.86 21.06 6.57
C GLU A 268 4.96 20.57 8.01
N GLU A 269 5.58 19.42 8.21
CA GLU A 269 5.85 18.86 9.54
C GLU A 269 7.33 18.54 9.72
N ARG A 270 7.82 18.63 10.95
CA ARG A 270 9.18 18.21 11.29
C ARG A 270 9.17 16.82 11.91
N ILE A 271 9.58 15.82 11.13
CA ILE A 271 9.67 14.44 11.57
C ILE A 271 11.16 14.12 11.76
N GLN A 272 11.56 13.77 12.99
CA GLN A 272 12.96 13.47 13.37
C GLN A 272 13.94 14.59 12.98
N GLY A 273 13.51 15.85 13.07
CA GLY A 273 14.33 17.02 12.74
C GLY A 273 14.44 17.36 11.24
N LYS A 274 13.86 16.56 10.36
CA LYS A 274 13.75 16.83 8.92
C LYS A 274 12.38 17.41 8.58
N LEU A 275 12.37 18.44 7.72
CA LEU A 275 11.15 18.98 7.16
C LEU A 275 10.56 17.96 6.16
N CYS A 276 9.32 17.58 6.38
CA CYS A 276 8.56 16.65 5.53
C CYS A 276 7.20 17.25 5.20
N PHE A 277 6.69 16.94 4.01
CA PHE A 277 5.32 17.27 3.66
C PHE A 277 4.40 16.08 3.97
N VAL A 278 3.23 16.39 4.55
CA VAL A 278 2.17 15.43 4.86
C VAL A 278 0.92 15.81 4.07
N GLY A 279 0.27 14.83 3.45
CA GLY A 279 -0.91 15.03 2.61
C GLY A 279 -1.09 13.90 1.59
N GLU A 280 -1.87 14.15 0.55
CA GLU A 280 -2.10 13.20 -0.55
C GLU A 280 -0.79 12.96 -1.32
N ALA A 281 -0.52 11.70 -1.69
CA ALA A 281 0.77 11.28 -2.24
C ALA A 281 1.23 12.08 -3.47
N THR A 282 0.31 12.45 -4.35
CA THR A 282 0.60 13.25 -5.55
C THR A 282 0.98 14.68 -5.18
N GLU A 283 0.29 15.28 -4.21
CA GLU A 283 0.56 16.63 -3.74
C GLU A 283 1.89 16.71 -2.98
N VAL A 284 2.15 15.70 -2.14
CA VAL A 284 3.44 15.54 -1.44
C VAL A 284 4.60 15.43 -2.44
N ALA A 285 4.41 14.72 -3.57
CA ALA A 285 5.41 14.63 -4.62
C ALA A 285 5.72 15.99 -5.25
N ILE A 286 4.70 16.80 -5.52
CA ILE A 286 4.86 18.16 -6.07
C ILE A 286 5.59 19.05 -5.08
N SER A 287 5.16 19.04 -3.79
CA SER A 287 5.76 19.87 -2.74
C SER A 287 7.21 19.50 -2.46
N ASN A 288 7.55 18.20 -2.46
CA ASN A 288 8.93 17.75 -2.34
C ASN A 288 9.81 18.19 -3.52
N ALA A 289 9.30 18.06 -4.76
CA ALA A 289 10.02 18.52 -5.95
C ALA A 289 10.22 20.05 -5.97
N ALA A 290 9.26 20.80 -5.45
CA ALA A 290 9.36 22.25 -5.27
C ALA A 290 10.46 22.59 -4.25
N MET A 291 10.49 21.91 -3.09
CA MET A 291 11.53 22.08 -2.08
C MET A 291 12.94 21.75 -2.63
N GLU A 292 13.07 20.68 -3.40
CA GLU A 292 14.32 20.33 -4.09
C GLU A 292 14.77 21.38 -5.12
N ALA A 293 13.81 22.08 -5.75
CA ALA A 293 14.07 23.21 -6.65
C ALA A 293 14.33 24.55 -5.92
N GLY A 294 14.43 24.52 -4.58
CA GLY A 294 14.68 25.69 -3.76
C GLY A 294 13.45 26.59 -3.57
N VAL A 295 12.25 25.99 -3.60
CA VAL A 295 10.98 26.69 -3.33
C VAL A 295 10.56 26.37 -1.89
N SER A 296 10.34 27.41 -1.08
CA SER A 296 9.78 27.28 0.26
C SER A 296 8.28 27.54 0.21
N LYS A 297 7.48 26.54 0.57
CA LYS A 297 6.02 26.68 0.59
C LYS A 297 5.58 27.71 1.62
N SER A 298 6.16 27.72 2.81
CA SER A 298 5.89 28.70 3.85
C SER A 298 6.17 30.14 3.37
N PHE A 299 7.30 30.37 2.72
CA PHE A 299 7.63 31.69 2.15
C PHE A 299 6.62 32.12 1.08
N LEU A 300 6.21 31.22 0.18
CA LEU A 300 5.19 31.53 -0.83
C LEU A 300 3.83 31.86 -0.19
N TYR A 301 3.45 31.19 0.89
CA TYR A 301 2.21 31.46 1.62
C TYR A 301 2.22 32.80 2.33
N ASP A 302 3.37 33.29 2.78
CA ASP A 302 3.51 34.61 3.36
C ASP A 302 3.36 35.71 2.28
N GLU A 303 3.90 35.49 1.09
CA GLU A 303 3.78 36.42 -0.04
C GLU A 303 2.41 36.39 -0.75
N MET A 304 1.87 35.17 -0.93
CA MET A 304 0.63 34.91 -1.66
C MET A 304 -0.35 34.11 -0.78
N LYS A 305 -0.95 34.80 0.20
CA LYS A 305 -1.89 34.15 1.14
C LYS A 305 -3.08 33.54 0.41
N ARG A 306 -3.33 32.25 0.67
CA ARG A 306 -4.54 31.55 0.18
C ARG A 306 -5.78 32.15 0.85
N ILE A 307 -6.75 32.55 0.05
CA ILE A 307 -7.99 33.20 0.50
C ILE A 307 -9.15 32.25 0.43
N ASN A 308 -9.21 31.45 -0.65
CA ASN A 308 -10.29 30.50 -0.87
C ASN A 308 -9.80 29.36 -1.75
N ASP A 309 -10.58 28.28 -1.84
CA ASP A 309 -10.30 27.14 -2.69
C ASP A 309 -11.57 26.41 -3.13
N ILE A 310 -11.42 25.68 -4.22
CA ILE A 310 -12.38 24.67 -4.69
C ILE A 310 -11.65 23.35 -4.63
N PRO A 311 -12.00 22.45 -3.68
CA PRO A 311 -11.30 21.18 -3.48
C PRO A 311 -11.32 20.30 -4.72
N PHE A 312 -10.42 19.32 -4.77
CA PHE A 312 -10.40 18.33 -5.84
C PHE A 312 -11.73 17.56 -5.89
N ASP A 313 -12.30 17.50 -7.07
CA ASP A 313 -13.48 16.69 -7.37
C ASP A 313 -13.18 15.73 -8.52
N SER A 314 -13.52 14.43 -8.32
CA SER A 314 -13.20 13.37 -9.28
C SER A 314 -13.98 13.46 -10.59
N LYS A 315 -15.17 14.09 -10.60
CA LYS A 315 -15.95 14.33 -11.82
C LYS A 315 -15.37 15.51 -12.60
N ARG A 316 -14.95 16.55 -11.87
CA ARG A 316 -14.32 17.74 -12.41
C ARG A 316 -12.85 17.50 -12.78
N LYS A 317 -12.19 16.54 -12.11
CA LYS A 317 -10.77 16.19 -12.25
C LYS A 317 -9.79 17.37 -12.04
N MET A 318 -10.18 18.35 -11.25
CA MET A 318 -9.40 19.56 -10.99
C MET A 318 -9.57 20.03 -9.55
N MET A 319 -8.57 20.76 -9.08
CA MET A 319 -8.55 21.54 -7.84
C MET A 319 -8.15 22.96 -8.17
N THR A 320 -8.77 23.95 -7.52
CA THR A 320 -8.47 25.36 -7.73
C THR A 320 -8.20 26.04 -6.40
N THR A 321 -7.17 26.87 -6.32
CA THR A 321 -6.85 27.69 -5.14
C THR A 321 -6.73 29.16 -5.54
N ILE A 322 -7.10 30.04 -4.62
CA ILE A 322 -7.15 31.49 -4.85
C ILE A 322 -6.23 32.15 -3.85
N HIS A 323 -5.31 32.95 -4.37
CA HIS A 323 -4.28 33.58 -3.57
C HIS A 323 -4.29 35.10 -3.79
N LYS A 324 -3.95 35.85 -2.75
CA LYS A 324 -3.70 37.31 -2.91
C LYS A 324 -2.39 37.48 -3.65
N TYR A 325 -2.41 38.30 -4.71
CA TYR A 325 -1.23 38.55 -5.53
C TYR A 325 -1.18 40.02 -5.96
N GLY A 326 -0.20 40.76 -5.44
CA GLY A 326 -0.12 42.22 -5.63
C GLY A 326 -1.39 42.94 -5.17
N ASN A 327 -1.95 43.77 -6.05
CA ASN A 327 -3.22 44.47 -5.80
C ASN A 327 -4.46 43.64 -6.18
N GLY A 328 -4.28 42.46 -6.75
CA GLY A 328 -5.34 41.58 -7.20
C GLY A 328 -5.23 40.16 -6.62
N TYR A 329 -5.61 39.16 -7.42
CA TYR A 329 -5.66 37.77 -7.03
C TYR A 329 -5.08 36.88 -8.14
N ARG A 330 -4.41 35.83 -7.74
CA ARG A 330 -3.98 34.72 -8.60
C ARG A 330 -4.82 33.51 -8.34
N ILE A 331 -5.48 32.99 -9.34
CA ILE A 331 -6.25 31.76 -9.33
C ILE A 331 -5.36 30.69 -9.94
N ILE A 332 -5.08 29.61 -9.20
CA ILE A 332 -4.23 28.50 -9.66
C ILE A 332 -5.10 27.26 -9.71
N THR A 333 -5.08 26.58 -10.85
CA THR A 333 -5.82 25.32 -11.04
C THR A 333 -4.85 24.23 -11.45
N LYS A 334 -4.92 23.08 -10.77
CA LYS A 334 -4.24 21.85 -11.18
C LYS A 334 -5.24 20.75 -11.50
N GLY A 335 -4.93 19.90 -12.46
CA GLY A 335 -5.83 18.83 -12.83
C GLY A 335 -5.35 17.97 -13.98
N ALA A 336 -6.25 17.13 -14.48
CA ALA A 336 -6.00 16.27 -15.63
C ALA A 336 -5.77 17.14 -16.89
N PRO A 337 -4.70 16.89 -17.68
CA PRO A 337 -4.36 17.71 -18.84
C PRO A 337 -5.48 17.80 -19.86
N ASP A 338 -6.19 16.72 -20.13
CA ASP A 338 -7.29 16.62 -21.08
C ASP A 338 -8.49 17.52 -20.73
N VAL A 339 -8.65 17.81 -19.46
CA VAL A 339 -9.72 18.70 -18.95
C VAL A 339 -9.24 20.14 -18.88
N LEU A 340 -8.04 20.35 -18.31
CA LEU A 340 -7.52 21.69 -18.08
C LEU A 340 -7.20 22.41 -19.38
N LEU A 341 -6.65 21.75 -20.39
CA LEU A 341 -6.35 22.31 -21.72
C LEU A 341 -7.57 22.87 -22.45
N LYS A 342 -8.76 22.36 -22.17
CA LYS A 342 -10.01 22.85 -22.78
C LYS A 342 -10.45 24.20 -22.22
N ARG A 343 -9.88 24.59 -21.07
CA ARG A 343 -10.21 25.82 -20.32
C ARG A 343 -9.13 26.87 -20.40
N CYS A 344 -8.01 26.56 -21.03
CA CYS A 344 -6.91 27.53 -21.18
C CYS A 344 -6.95 28.18 -22.54
N SER A 345 -6.79 29.50 -22.58
CA SER A 345 -6.66 30.29 -23.80
C SER A 345 -5.22 30.38 -24.29
N ASN A 346 -4.26 30.35 -23.36
CA ASN A 346 -2.84 30.57 -23.65
C ASN A 346 -1.97 29.52 -22.91
N CYS A 347 -0.75 29.32 -23.40
CA CYS A 347 0.34 28.67 -22.68
C CYS A 347 1.44 29.71 -22.37
N TYR A 348 2.06 29.52 -21.20
CA TYR A 348 3.18 30.32 -20.72
C TYR A 348 4.48 29.52 -20.73
N SER A 349 5.55 30.09 -21.28
CA SER A 349 6.89 29.52 -21.22
C SER A 349 7.94 30.62 -21.29
N GLY A 350 8.82 30.69 -20.29
CA GLY A 350 9.99 31.56 -20.29
C GLY A 350 9.70 33.05 -20.51
N GLY A 351 8.57 33.55 -20.04
CA GLY A 351 8.12 34.94 -20.26
C GLY A 351 7.31 35.14 -21.55
N GLN A 352 7.15 34.14 -22.39
CA GLN A 352 6.34 34.20 -23.59
C GLN A 352 4.95 33.64 -23.37
N ILE A 353 3.94 34.33 -23.85
CA ILE A 353 2.54 33.89 -23.87
C ILE A 353 2.20 33.53 -25.31
N VAL A 354 1.80 32.29 -25.53
CA VAL A 354 1.46 31.75 -26.85
C VAL A 354 0.02 31.25 -26.82
N PRO A 355 -0.81 31.51 -27.82
CA PRO A 355 -2.16 30.95 -27.87
C PRO A 355 -2.13 29.41 -27.83
N ILE A 356 -2.94 28.80 -26.97
CA ILE A 356 -2.95 27.39 -26.76
C ILE A 356 -3.31 26.61 -28.03
N PHE A 357 -4.15 27.20 -28.87
CA PHE A 357 -4.56 26.63 -30.16
C PHE A 357 -3.35 26.23 -31.03
N SER A 358 -2.28 27.02 -31.04
CA SER A 358 -1.06 26.73 -31.83
C SER A 358 -0.17 25.64 -31.24
N LYS A 359 -0.42 25.23 -29.99
CA LYS A 359 0.42 24.28 -29.23
C LYS A 359 -0.34 23.07 -28.70
N LYS A 360 -1.64 23.01 -28.97
CA LYS A 360 -2.52 21.97 -28.41
C LYS A 360 -2.09 20.54 -28.81
N ASP A 361 -1.73 20.35 -30.07
CA ASP A 361 -1.31 19.04 -30.58
C ASP A 361 0.05 18.66 -29.98
N ASP A 362 1.01 19.59 -29.91
CA ASP A 362 2.31 19.38 -29.28
C ASP A 362 2.16 18.97 -27.79
N ILE A 363 1.27 19.63 -27.06
CA ILE A 363 1.00 19.32 -25.64
C ILE A 363 0.34 17.95 -25.49
N ASN A 364 -0.63 17.63 -26.34
CA ASN A 364 -1.28 16.30 -26.32
C ASN A 364 -0.30 15.19 -26.64
N GLU A 365 0.59 15.41 -27.63
CA GLU A 365 1.64 14.44 -27.95
C GLU A 365 2.59 14.23 -26.77
N GLN A 366 3.03 15.32 -26.11
CA GLN A 366 3.86 15.22 -24.91
C GLN A 366 3.15 14.47 -23.77
N ASN A 367 1.85 14.71 -23.57
CA ASN A 367 1.05 14.00 -22.59
C ASN A 367 1.01 12.50 -22.90
N ASN A 368 0.79 12.13 -24.16
CA ASN A 368 0.78 10.73 -24.60
C ASN A 368 2.16 10.07 -24.39
N GLN A 369 3.25 10.74 -24.76
CA GLN A 369 4.61 10.24 -24.53
C GLN A 369 4.91 9.99 -23.05
N MET A 370 4.40 10.85 -22.15
CA MET A 370 4.53 10.64 -20.70
C MET A 370 3.65 9.48 -20.21
N ALA A 371 2.43 9.37 -20.74
CA ALA A 371 1.51 8.28 -20.41
C ALA A 371 2.03 6.91 -20.87
N GLU A 372 2.67 6.81 -22.04
CA GLU A 372 3.34 5.59 -22.54
C GLU A 372 4.46 5.11 -21.61
N LYS A 373 5.09 6.04 -20.88
CA LYS A 373 6.08 5.73 -19.84
C LYS A 373 5.42 5.38 -18.49
N ALA A 374 4.12 5.17 -18.45
CA ALA A 374 3.32 4.94 -17.25
C ALA A 374 3.45 6.09 -16.20
N LEU A 375 3.68 7.34 -16.66
CA LEU A 375 3.72 8.51 -15.78
C LEU A 375 2.30 9.06 -15.57
N ARG A 376 1.99 9.41 -14.33
CA ARG A 376 0.79 10.20 -14.02
C ARG A 376 1.06 11.65 -14.34
N VAL A 377 0.33 12.22 -15.30
CA VAL A 377 0.51 13.60 -15.75
C VAL A 377 -0.49 14.51 -15.07
N ILE A 378 -0.01 15.66 -14.57
CA ILE A 378 -0.83 16.71 -13.98
C ILE A 378 -0.45 18.02 -14.67
N ALA A 379 -1.46 18.74 -15.13
CA ALA A 379 -1.30 20.10 -15.66
C ALA A 379 -1.57 21.13 -14.57
N VAL A 380 -0.89 22.27 -14.66
CA VAL A 380 -1.08 23.44 -13.81
C VAL A 380 -1.31 24.66 -14.69
N ALA A 381 -2.36 25.43 -14.38
CA ALA A 381 -2.69 26.67 -15.03
C ALA A 381 -2.91 27.78 -13.99
N TYR A 382 -2.76 29.04 -14.38
CA TYR A 382 -3.05 30.16 -13.52
C TYR A 382 -3.69 31.31 -14.32
N LYS A 383 -4.39 32.18 -13.59
CA LYS A 383 -5.03 33.40 -14.11
C LYS A 383 -4.91 34.47 -13.05
N ASP A 384 -4.45 35.68 -13.48
CA ASP A 384 -4.38 36.84 -12.62
C ASP A 384 -5.61 37.74 -12.89
N VAL A 385 -6.29 38.14 -11.81
CA VAL A 385 -7.53 38.97 -11.88
C VAL A 385 -7.46 40.10 -10.85
N GLU A 386 -8.03 41.24 -11.19
CA GLU A 386 -8.07 42.39 -10.29
C GLU A 386 -9.16 42.27 -9.23
N LYS A 387 -10.28 41.65 -9.57
CA LYS A 387 -11.42 41.38 -8.66
C LYS A 387 -11.75 39.89 -8.69
N LEU A 388 -12.17 39.37 -7.55
CA LEU A 388 -12.63 37.98 -7.46
C LEU A 388 -13.93 37.84 -8.24
N PRO A 389 -14.01 36.95 -9.25
CA PRO A 389 -15.25 36.55 -9.88
C PRO A 389 -16.11 35.75 -8.90
N GLU A 390 -17.40 35.61 -9.19
CA GLU A 390 -18.26 34.67 -8.43
C GLU A 390 -17.74 33.24 -8.54
N MET A 391 -17.96 32.43 -7.48
CA MET A 391 -17.41 31.07 -7.40
C MET A 391 -17.71 30.20 -8.64
N GLN A 392 -18.87 30.40 -9.25
CA GLN A 392 -19.28 29.65 -10.45
C GLN A 392 -18.53 30.11 -11.73
N GLU A 393 -17.89 31.29 -11.71
CA GLU A 393 -17.15 31.83 -12.83
C GLU A 393 -15.64 31.66 -12.71
N MET A 394 -15.16 31.28 -11.53
CA MET A 394 -13.72 31.16 -11.25
C MET A 394 -13.00 30.12 -12.13
N GLU A 395 -13.72 29.17 -12.68
CA GLU A 395 -13.20 28.12 -13.55
C GLU A 395 -13.62 28.26 -15.02
N LYS A 396 -14.32 29.33 -15.31
CA LYS A 396 -14.57 29.72 -16.72
C LYS A 396 -13.42 30.58 -17.18
N ASP A 397 -12.85 30.24 -18.32
CA ASP A 397 -11.77 30.88 -19.13
C ASP A 397 -10.99 32.04 -18.53
#